data_5cf63708364244bbcd845f85ce3352bf
#
_entry.id   5cf63708364244bbcd845f85ce3352bf
#
_cell.length_a   1.000
_cell.length_b   1.000
_cell.length_c   1.000
_cell.angle_alpha   90.00
_cell.angle_beta   90.00
_cell.angle_gamma   90.00
#
_symmetry.space_group_name_H-M   'P 1'
#
loop_
_entity.id
_entity.type
_entity.pdbx_description
1 polymer ?
#
loop_
_entity_poly.entity_id
_entity_poly.type
_entity_poly.pdbx_seq_one_letter_code
_entity_poly.pdbx_strand_id
1 'polypeptide(L)'
;LHNYESYGDLKFLENLLPTLEKSLEFTLSAQTDFGEFSWAMENGKWLDDALKTGNSSIFMSLKAFKKIFDLLGLNSNHIENSLMALRKVFLNKTSRFDRNWDSKERYSMDWYYPILAGIYDKSEAIKKINSKWDIFINEEFGCRCVSDRPWITVAETSEFIITLNK
;
A
#
# COMPACT_ATOMS: atom_id res chain seq x y z
N LEU A 1 -11.08 11.42 -1.54
CA LEU A 1 -11.78 10.95 -0.34
C LEU A 1 -11.62 11.94 0.81
N HIS A 2 -10.40 12.35 1.18
CA HIS A 2 -10.13 13.27 2.30
C HIS A 2 -10.92 14.60 2.21
N ASN A 3 -11.07 15.19 1.02
CA ASN A 3 -11.90 16.38 0.82
C ASN A 3 -13.35 16.13 1.27
N TYR A 4 -13.94 15.01 0.84
CA TYR A 4 -15.28 14.62 1.27
C TYR A 4 -15.39 14.40 2.79
N GLU A 5 -14.43 13.72 3.38
CA GLU A 5 -14.39 13.48 4.82
C GLU A 5 -14.28 14.77 5.63
N SER A 6 -13.62 15.80 5.07
CA SER A 6 -13.43 17.10 5.74
C SER A 6 -14.60 18.07 5.53
N TYR A 7 -15.23 18.04 4.36
CA TYR A 7 -16.20 19.08 3.94
C TYR A 7 -17.57 18.55 3.54
N GLY A 8 -17.74 17.23 3.39
CA GLY A 8 -18.99 16.61 2.97
C GLY A 8 -19.37 16.86 1.51
N ASP A 9 -18.43 17.33 0.68
CA ASP A 9 -18.69 17.72 -0.71
C ASP A 9 -18.78 16.50 -1.64
N LEU A 10 -19.98 15.91 -1.71
CA LEU A 10 -20.25 14.78 -2.59
C LEU A 10 -20.14 15.16 -4.09
N LYS A 11 -20.55 16.39 -4.43
CA LYS A 11 -20.52 16.88 -5.81
C LYS A 11 -19.09 16.95 -6.35
N PHE A 12 -18.13 17.25 -5.51
CA PHE A 12 -16.72 17.19 -5.87
C PHE A 12 -16.29 15.76 -6.27
N LEU A 13 -16.75 14.74 -5.55
CA LEU A 13 -16.48 13.34 -5.90
C LEU A 13 -17.16 12.94 -7.22
N GLU A 14 -18.41 13.33 -7.40
CA GLU A 14 -19.15 13.08 -8.66
C GLU A 14 -18.43 13.69 -9.87
N ASN A 15 -17.95 14.92 -9.75
CA ASN A 15 -17.22 15.61 -10.82
C ASN A 15 -15.87 14.92 -11.15
N LEU A 16 -15.22 14.29 -10.18
CA LEU A 16 -13.97 13.58 -10.37
C LEU A 16 -14.14 12.13 -10.85
N LEU A 17 -15.36 11.59 -10.75
CA LEU A 17 -15.63 10.17 -11.01
C LEU A 17 -15.10 9.68 -12.36
N PRO A 18 -15.29 10.39 -13.51
CA PRO A 18 -14.78 9.90 -14.80
C PRO A 18 -13.25 9.75 -14.83
N THR A 19 -12.53 10.60 -14.09
CA THR A 19 -11.06 10.51 -13.97
C THR A 19 -10.66 9.37 -13.04
N LEU A 20 -11.38 9.21 -11.93
CA LEU A 20 -11.15 8.14 -10.98
C LEU A 20 -11.38 6.76 -11.62
N GLU A 21 -12.45 6.59 -12.40
CA GLU A 21 -12.74 5.34 -13.11
C GLU A 21 -11.61 4.95 -14.08
N LYS A 22 -11.15 5.88 -14.91
CA LYS A 22 -10.00 5.63 -15.80
C LYS A 22 -8.72 5.27 -15.05
N SER A 23 -8.46 5.96 -13.94
CA SER A 23 -7.31 5.68 -13.09
C SER A 23 -7.40 4.29 -12.44
N LEU A 24 -8.60 3.91 -11.99
CA LEU A 24 -8.88 2.59 -11.43
C LEU A 24 -8.69 1.48 -12.49
N GLU A 25 -9.28 1.66 -13.69
CA GLU A 25 -9.12 0.70 -14.80
C GLU A 25 -7.65 0.48 -15.15
N PHE A 26 -6.88 1.58 -15.27
CA PHE A 26 -5.44 1.48 -15.52
C PHE A 26 -4.72 0.73 -14.40
N THR A 27 -5.02 1.05 -13.14
CA THR A 27 -4.42 0.36 -11.98
C THR A 27 -4.77 -1.12 -12.00
N LEU A 28 -6.05 -1.47 -12.19
CA LEU A 28 -6.49 -2.87 -12.21
C LEU A 28 -5.89 -3.67 -13.37
N SER A 29 -5.58 -3.02 -14.50
CA SER A 29 -4.92 -3.69 -15.62
C SER A 29 -3.50 -4.17 -15.31
N ALA A 30 -2.86 -3.63 -14.27
CA ALA A 30 -1.55 -4.06 -13.78
C ALA A 30 -1.60 -5.26 -12.83
N GLN A 31 -2.80 -5.68 -12.40
CA GLN A 31 -2.93 -6.81 -11.47
C GLN A 31 -2.66 -8.13 -12.17
N THR A 32 -1.78 -8.93 -11.58
CA THR A 32 -1.47 -10.27 -12.09
C THR A 32 -2.53 -11.30 -11.64
N ASP A 33 -2.53 -12.48 -12.28
CA ASP A 33 -3.38 -13.61 -11.87
C ASP A 33 -3.07 -14.12 -10.45
N PHE A 34 -1.90 -13.78 -9.90
CA PHE A 34 -1.53 -14.11 -8.52
C PHE A 34 -2.07 -13.12 -7.51
N GLY A 35 -2.40 -11.89 -7.93
CA GLY A 35 -3.04 -10.85 -7.14
C GLY A 35 -2.18 -9.63 -6.80
N GLU A 36 -0.84 -9.66 -6.99
CA GLU A 36 -0.01 -8.46 -6.90
C GLU A 36 -0.12 -7.61 -8.15
N PHE A 37 0.30 -6.35 -8.04
CA PHE A 37 0.35 -5.40 -9.14
C PHE A 37 1.78 -5.24 -9.65
N SER A 38 1.95 -5.34 -10.96
CA SER A 38 3.21 -5.01 -11.63
C SER A 38 3.61 -3.57 -11.34
N TRP A 39 4.91 -3.34 -11.18
CA TRP A 39 5.42 -2.03 -10.80
C TRP A 39 5.61 -1.09 -12.00
N ALA A 40 5.77 -1.62 -13.21
CA ALA A 40 5.99 -0.82 -14.42
C ALA A 40 5.49 -1.52 -15.69
N MET A 41 5.39 -0.74 -16.75
CA MET A 41 5.05 -1.19 -18.10
C MET A 41 6.19 -0.79 -19.06
N GLU A 42 6.62 -1.74 -19.89
CA GLU A 42 7.55 -1.50 -20.97
C GLU A 42 6.97 -1.98 -22.31
N ASN A 43 7.07 -1.15 -23.34
CA ASN A 43 6.54 -1.46 -24.68
C ASN A 43 5.09 -1.97 -24.69
N GLY A 44 4.23 -1.40 -23.83
CA GLY A 44 2.82 -1.75 -23.71
C GLY A 44 2.54 -3.07 -22.97
N LYS A 45 3.54 -3.67 -22.32
CA LYS A 45 3.39 -4.89 -21.53
C LYS A 45 3.78 -4.66 -20.08
N TRP A 46 2.97 -5.17 -19.15
CA TRP A 46 3.30 -5.17 -17.74
C TRP A 46 4.51 -6.07 -17.45
N LEU A 47 5.45 -5.57 -16.65
CA LEU A 47 6.61 -6.34 -16.23
C LEU A 47 6.20 -7.41 -15.22
N ASP A 48 6.86 -8.59 -15.30
CA ASP A 48 6.62 -9.65 -14.32
C ASP A 48 7.45 -9.43 -13.04
N ASP A 49 7.20 -8.32 -12.39
CA ASP A 49 7.75 -8.01 -11.06
C ASP A 49 6.86 -7.02 -10.30
N ALA A 50 7.02 -6.97 -8.99
CA ALA A 50 6.22 -6.16 -8.10
C ALA A 50 7.04 -5.63 -6.92
N LEU A 51 6.75 -4.40 -6.49
CA LEU A 51 7.34 -3.80 -5.29
C LEU A 51 6.35 -3.87 -4.12
N LYS A 52 6.80 -4.29 -2.96
CA LYS A 52 5.97 -4.41 -1.75
C LYS A 52 5.41 -3.05 -1.33
N THR A 53 6.24 -2.00 -1.31
CA THR A 53 5.82 -0.62 -0.99
C THR A 53 4.82 -0.07 -2.00
N GLY A 54 5.06 -0.26 -3.31
CA GLY A 54 4.12 0.12 -4.37
C GLY A 54 2.77 -0.56 -4.22
N ASN A 55 2.77 -1.86 -3.97
CA ASN A 55 1.55 -2.64 -3.74
C ASN A 55 0.83 -2.24 -2.45
N SER A 56 1.54 -1.80 -1.42
CA SER A 56 0.94 -1.24 -0.21
C SER A 56 0.21 0.08 -0.50
N SER A 57 0.80 0.97 -1.31
CA SER A 57 0.17 2.21 -1.76
C SER A 57 -1.07 1.94 -2.63
N ILE A 58 -1.00 0.95 -3.53
CA ILE A 58 -2.15 0.52 -4.34
C ILE A 58 -3.27 -0.02 -3.44
N PHE A 59 -2.94 -0.80 -2.41
CA PHE A 59 -3.93 -1.30 -1.45
C PHE A 59 -4.67 -0.16 -0.75
N MET A 60 -3.97 0.89 -0.29
CA MET A 60 -4.61 2.09 0.29
C MET A 60 -5.49 2.80 -0.72
N SER A 61 -5.02 2.95 -1.96
CA SER A 61 -5.78 3.58 -3.04
C SER A 61 -7.05 2.82 -3.36
N LEU A 62 -6.99 1.49 -3.48
CA LEU A 62 -8.16 0.64 -3.72
C LEU A 62 -9.18 0.73 -2.57
N LYS A 63 -8.74 0.80 -1.31
CA LYS A 63 -9.65 1.06 -0.17
C LYS A 63 -10.35 2.40 -0.31
N ALA A 64 -9.64 3.45 -0.74
CA ALA A 64 -10.23 4.76 -0.97
C ALA A 64 -11.22 4.73 -2.16
N PHE A 65 -10.87 4.06 -3.26
CA PHE A 65 -11.79 3.85 -4.39
C PHE A 65 -13.06 3.12 -3.95
N LYS A 66 -12.92 2.00 -3.23
CA LYS A 66 -14.07 1.27 -2.72
C LYS A 66 -15.00 2.17 -1.91
N LYS A 67 -14.45 2.95 -0.98
CA LYS A 67 -15.24 3.88 -0.16
C LYS A 67 -15.94 4.96 -1.00
N ILE A 68 -15.27 5.51 -2.03
CA ILE A 68 -15.89 6.48 -2.94
C ILE A 68 -17.03 5.84 -3.72
N PHE A 69 -16.83 4.63 -4.27
CA PHE A 69 -17.87 3.91 -5.01
C PHE A 69 -19.09 3.60 -4.12
N ASP A 70 -18.85 3.12 -2.88
CA ASP A 70 -19.91 2.86 -1.90
C ASP A 70 -20.69 4.14 -1.56
N LEU A 71 -20.01 5.29 -1.38
CA LEU A 71 -20.64 6.60 -1.13
C LEU A 71 -21.50 7.07 -2.29
N LEU A 72 -21.10 6.76 -3.53
CA LEU A 72 -21.85 7.14 -4.75
C LEU A 72 -22.89 6.06 -5.13
N GLY A 73 -23.06 5.00 -4.35
CA GLY A 73 -24.00 3.91 -4.65
C GLY A 73 -23.59 3.04 -5.86
N LEU A 74 -22.30 3.03 -6.20
CA LEU A 74 -21.75 2.28 -7.33
C LEU A 74 -21.31 0.88 -6.89
N ASN A 75 -21.31 -0.07 -7.86
CA ASN A 75 -20.83 -1.43 -7.57
C ASN A 75 -19.30 -1.45 -7.36
N SER A 76 -18.87 -1.82 -6.17
CA SER A 76 -17.46 -1.90 -5.75
C SER A 76 -16.92 -3.34 -5.63
N ASN A 77 -17.67 -4.37 -6.06
CA ASN A 77 -17.29 -5.78 -5.89
C ASN A 77 -15.95 -6.14 -6.56
N HIS A 78 -15.68 -5.60 -7.75
CA HIS A 78 -14.42 -5.81 -8.46
C HIS A 78 -13.23 -5.24 -7.69
N ILE A 79 -13.40 -4.11 -7.01
CA ILE A 79 -12.37 -3.49 -6.15
C ILE A 79 -12.13 -4.36 -4.91
N GLU A 80 -13.20 -4.85 -4.28
CA GLU A 80 -13.10 -5.75 -3.12
C GLU A 80 -12.37 -7.06 -3.49
N ASN A 81 -12.69 -7.66 -4.64
CA ASN A 81 -12.01 -8.86 -5.11
C ASN A 81 -10.52 -8.61 -5.33
N SER A 82 -10.16 -7.48 -5.91
CA SER A 82 -8.77 -7.06 -6.12
C SER A 82 -8.02 -6.86 -4.80
N LEU A 83 -8.64 -6.19 -3.81
CA LEU A 83 -8.10 -6.03 -2.45
C LEU A 83 -7.86 -7.38 -1.77
N MET A 84 -8.82 -8.31 -1.86
CA MET A 84 -8.68 -9.65 -1.27
C MET A 84 -7.57 -10.46 -1.93
N ALA A 85 -7.45 -10.37 -3.26
CA ALA A 85 -6.37 -11.04 -4.00
C ALA A 85 -5.01 -10.51 -3.58
N LEU A 86 -4.84 -9.18 -3.55
CA LEU A 86 -3.59 -8.55 -3.13
C LEU A 86 -3.25 -8.88 -1.66
N ARG A 87 -4.22 -8.84 -0.75
CA ARG A 87 -4.00 -9.21 0.66
C ARG A 87 -3.48 -10.65 0.79
N LYS A 88 -4.01 -11.60 0.00
CA LYS A 88 -3.52 -12.99 0.00
C LYS A 88 -2.04 -13.09 -0.41
N VAL A 89 -1.56 -12.24 -1.33
CA VAL A 89 -0.14 -12.20 -1.69
C VAL A 89 0.70 -11.79 -0.51
N PHE A 90 0.34 -10.72 0.20
CA PHE A 90 1.06 -10.26 1.40
C PHE A 90 1.10 -11.28 2.53
N LEU A 91 0.04 -12.10 2.68
CA LEU A 91 -0.05 -13.08 3.74
C LEU A 91 0.68 -14.40 3.40
N ASN A 92 0.63 -14.83 2.14
CA ASN A 92 0.96 -16.20 1.79
C ASN A 92 1.98 -16.35 0.64
N LYS A 93 2.32 -15.27 -0.08
CA LYS A 93 3.14 -15.33 -1.30
C LYS A 93 4.10 -14.14 -1.40
N THR A 94 4.77 -13.81 -0.31
CA THR A 94 5.68 -12.63 -0.28
C THR A 94 6.84 -12.73 -1.26
N SER A 95 7.18 -13.93 -1.73
CA SER A 95 8.15 -14.16 -2.81
C SER A 95 7.72 -13.62 -4.18
N ARG A 96 6.47 -13.13 -4.31
CA ARG A 96 6.01 -12.44 -5.51
C ARG A 96 6.54 -11.00 -5.62
N PHE A 97 7.13 -10.47 -4.55
CA PHE A 97 7.77 -9.15 -4.57
C PHE A 97 9.28 -9.29 -4.80
N ASP A 98 9.89 -8.29 -5.43
CA ASP A 98 11.34 -8.16 -5.68
C ASP A 98 11.96 -9.36 -6.42
N ARG A 99 11.27 -9.94 -7.43
CA ARG A 99 11.74 -11.15 -8.13
C ARG A 99 12.96 -10.93 -9.00
N ASN A 100 13.09 -9.77 -9.59
CA ASN A 100 14.12 -9.45 -10.59
C ASN A 100 15.18 -8.46 -10.07
N TRP A 101 15.17 -8.17 -8.77
CA TRP A 101 16.15 -7.29 -8.12
C TRP A 101 16.46 -7.72 -6.69
N ASP A 102 17.46 -7.06 -6.11
CA ASP A 102 17.79 -7.28 -4.70
C ASP A 102 16.61 -6.94 -3.80
N SER A 103 16.40 -7.77 -2.79
CA SER A 103 15.35 -7.57 -1.79
C SER A 103 15.38 -6.16 -1.20
N LYS A 104 14.21 -5.56 -1.06
CA LYS A 104 14.04 -4.23 -0.45
C LYS A 104 13.90 -4.29 1.08
N GLU A 105 14.06 -5.45 1.69
CA GLU A 105 13.91 -5.63 3.15
C GLU A 105 14.88 -4.82 4.00
N ARG A 106 15.96 -4.30 3.41
CA ARG A 106 16.88 -3.36 4.06
C ARG A 106 16.25 -1.99 4.33
N TYR A 107 15.18 -1.62 3.65
CA TYR A 107 14.48 -0.34 3.80
C TYR A 107 13.33 -0.47 4.79
N SER A 108 13.21 0.48 5.72
CA SER A 108 12.16 0.48 6.73
C SER A 108 10.75 0.56 6.15
N MET A 109 10.58 1.27 5.03
CA MET A 109 9.29 1.33 4.32
C MET A 109 8.80 -0.06 3.90
N ASP A 110 9.69 -0.97 3.50
CA ASP A 110 9.31 -2.33 3.12
C ASP A 110 8.74 -3.13 4.31
N TRP A 111 9.10 -2.74 5.52
CA TRP A 111 8.60 -3.33 6.77
C TRP A 111 7.28 -2.71 7.22
N TYR A 112 7.19 -1.36 7.37
CA TYR A 112 6.03 -0.75 7.99
C TYR A 112 4.92 -0.33 7.00
N TYR A 113 5.21 -0.13 5.73
CA TYR A 113 4.21 0.33 4.74
C TYR A 113 3.01 -0.61 4.58
N PRO A 114 3.19 -1.95 4.55
CA PRO A 114 2.05 -2.86 4.53
C PRO A 114 1.16 -2.74 5.79
N ILE A 115 1.77 -2.40 6.94
CA ILE A 115 1.04 -2.15 8.19
C ILE A 115 0.28 -0.83 8.09
N LEU A 116 0.94 0.24 7.66
CA LEU A 116 0.33 1.56 7.40
C LEU A 116 -0.87 1.45 6.45
N ALA A 117 -0.76 0.64 5.41
CA ALA A 117 -1.82 0.38 4.45
C ALA A 117 -3.03 -0.37 5.06
N GLY A 118 -2.86 -1.00 6.22
CA GLY A 118 -3.88 -1.79 6.88
C GLY A 118 -4.15 -3.12 6.18
N ILE A 119 -3.09 -3.74 5.64
CA ILE A 119 -3.14 -5.06 5.00
C ILE A 119 -3.27 -6.16 6.06
N TYR A 120 -2.62 -5.98 7.19
CA TYR A 120 -2.59 -6.90 8.32
C TYR A 120 -3.68 -6.57 9.34
N ASP A 121 -4.19 -7.59 10.03
CA ASP A 121 -4.98 -7.36 11.24
C ASP A 121 -4.07 -6.86 12.39
N LYS A 122 -4.71 -6.43 13.50
CA LYS A 122 -3.98 -5.84 14.63
C LYS A 122 -2.95 -6.79 15.23
N SER A 123 -3.25 -8.08 15.34
CA SER A 123 -2.34 -9.08 15.91
C SER A 123 -1.14 -9.31 15.00
N GLU A 124 -1.38 -9.44 13.70
CA GLU A 124 -0.33 -9.59 12.68
C GLU A 124 0.55 -8.33 12.62
N ALA A 125 -0.06 -7.13 12.65
CA ALA A 125 0.65 -5.85 12.64
C ALA A 125 1.61 -5.73 13.83
N ILE A 126 1.15 -6.00 15.05
CA ILE A 126 1.99 -5.96 16.27
C ILE A 126 3.17 -6.94 16.14
N LYS A 127 2.93 -8.17 15.69
CA LYS A 127 4.01 -9.15 15.50
C LYS A 127 5.05 -8.66 14.49
N LYS A 128 4.61 -8.06 13.39
CA LYS A 128 5.50 -7.52 12.37
C LYS A 128 6.27 -6.29 12.85
N ILE A 129 5.64 -5.39 13.61
CA ILE A 129 6.33 -4.25 14.24
C ILE A 129 7.44 -4.75 15.14
N ASN A 130 7.13 -5.66 16.07
CA ASN A 130 8.11 -6.17 17.02
C ASN A 130 9.26 -6.94 16.34
N SER A 131 9.01 -7.59 15.21
CA SER A 131 10.01 -8.42 14.53
C SER A 131 11.22 -7.67 13.97
N LYS A 132 11.11 -6.37 13.74
CA LYS A 132 12.17 -5.52 13.18
C LYS A 132 12.39 -4.22 13.98
N TRP A 133 11.81 -4.11 15.17
CA TRP A 133 11.91 -2.93 16.02
C TRP A 133 13.36 -2.53 16.26
N ASP A 134 14.17 -3.44 16.81
CA ASP A 134 15.57 -3.17 17.14
C ASP A 134 16.46 -2.87 15.92
N ILE A 135 16.00 -3.28 14.72
CA ILE A 135 16.72 -3.02 13.47
C ILE A 135 16.49 -1.57 13.01
N PHE A 136 15.24 -1.12 13.05
CA PHE A 136 14.88 0.16 12.43
C PHE A 136 14.62 1.30 13.44
N ILE A 137 14.35 0.99 14.71
CA ILE A 137 14.04 2.04 15.68
C ILE A 137 15.25 2.37 16.54
N ASN A 138 15.54 3.66 16.57
CA ASN A 138 16.40 4.27 17.58
C ASN A 138 15.49 5.08 18.50
N GLU A 139 15.42 4.71 19.77
CA GLU A 139 14.47 5.31 20.74
C GLU A 139 14.70 6.80 20.98
N GLU A 140 15.92 7.29 20.76
CA GLU A 140 16.27 8.70 20.94
C GLU A 140 15.95 9.54 19.70
N PHE A 141 16.17 8.98 18.48
CA PHE A 141 16.16 9.78 17.26
C PHE A 141 15.04 9.42 16.27
N GLY A 142 14.45 8.21 16.37
CA GLY A 142 13.34 7.79 15.52
C GLY A 142 13.63 6.62 14.58
N CYS A 143 12.97 6.58 13.41
CA CYS A 143 13.05 5.48 12.47
C CYS A 143 14.20 5.63 11.47
N ARG A 144 15.01 4.57 11.35
CA ARG A 144 16.05 4.48 10.30
C ARG A 144 15.41 4.27 8.94
N CYS A 145 15.92 4.94 7.93
CA CYS A 145 15.54 4.71 6.52
C CYS A 145 16.00 3.33 6.04
N VAL A 146 17.23 2.95 6.39
CA VAL A 146 17.85 1.68 6.01
C VAL A 146 18.52 1.00 7.21
N SER A 147 18.52 -0.34 7.22
CA SER A 147 19.02 -1.13 8.34
C SER A 147 20.54 -1.08 8.51
N ASP A 148 21.28 -0.89 7.43
CA ASP A 148 22.75 -0.93 7.35
C ASP A 148 23.41 0.45 7.34
N ARG A 149 22.66 1.52 7.64
CA ARG A 149 23.15 2.89 7.73
C ARG A 149 22.54 3.60 8.95
N PRO A 150 23.25 4.54 9.57
CA PRO A 150 22.73 5.29 10.71
C PRO A 150 21.78 6.42 10.30
N TRP A 151 21.14 6.31 9.12
CA TRP A 151 20.30 7.37 8.57
C TRP A 151 18.92 7.32 9.18
N ILE A 152 18.64 8.24 10.07
CA ILE A 152 17.32 8.48 10.64
C ILE A 152 16.75 9.72 9.95
N THR A 153 15.51 9.62 9.49
CA THR A 153 14.87 10.69 8.71
C THR A 153 13.55 11.11 9.36
N VAL A 154 13.18 12.35 9.14
CA VAL A 154 11.89 12.88 9.60
C VAL A 154 10.73 12.18 8.86
N ALA A 155 10.92 11.87 7.57
CA ALA A 155 9.88 11.26 6.74
C ALA A 155 9.49 9.87 7.29
N GLU A 156 10.44 8.94 7.37
CA GLU A 156 10.19 7.58 7.87
C GLU A 156 9.73 7.59 9.32
N THR A 157 10.27 8.48 10.16
CA THR A 157 9.82 8.61 11.56
C THR A 157 8.35 9.05 11.62
N SER A 158 7.96 10.05 10.84
CA SER A 158 6.58 10.55 10.82
C SER A 158 5.59 9.50 10.29
N GLU A 159 5.93 8.82 9.20
CA GLU A 159 5.10 7.75 8.64
C GLU A 159 4.99 6.56 9.60
N PHE A 160 6.08 6.21 10.29
CA PHE A 160 6.05 5.14 11.27
C PHE A 160 5.16 5.50 12.49
N ILE A 161 5.19 6.76 12.97
CA ILE A 161 4.28 7.23 14.01
C ILE A 161 2.82 7.09 13.55
N ILE A 162 2.50 7.46 12.30
CA ILE A 162 1.16 7.27 11.75
C ILE A 162 0.81 5.78 11.72
N THR A 163 1.77 4.92 11.40
CA THR A 163 1.59 3.45 11.40
C THR A 163 1.23 2.91 12.78
N LEU A 164 1.87 3.41 13.84
CA LEU A 164 1.60 3.00 15.23
C LEU A 164 0.21 3.43 15.74
N ASN A 165 -0.40 4.43 15.12
CA ASN A 165 -1.73 4.95 15.48
C ASN A 165 -2.89 4.28 14.70
N LYS A 166 -2.61 3.27 13.89
CA LYS A 166 -3.62 2.48 13.14
C LYS A 166 -4.09 1.26 13.94
#